data_68a71ebf94263fa1ee0609187ebc3feb
#
_entry.id   68a71ebf94263fa1ee0609187ebc3feb
#
_cell.length_a   1.000
_cell.length_b   1.000
_cell.length_c   1.000
_cell.angle_alpha   90.00
_cell.angle_beta   90.00
_cell.angle_gamma   90.00
#
_symmetry.space_group_name_H-M   'P 1'
#
loop_
_entity.id
_entity.type
_entity.pdbx_description
1 polymer ?
#
loop_
_entity_poly.entity_id
_entity_poly.type
_entity_poly.pdbx_seq_one_letter_code
_entity_poly.pdbx_strand_id
1 'polypeptide(L)'
;MSKLTYIDLFAGAGGLSEGFIREGFHPVAHVEMSKEACDTLKTRLAYHYLSQHKKVKTYFSYLQNEISREVLWKIIPDGIIDSVINDEISGKTIENIFKQIDEKL
;
A
#
# COMPACT_ATOMS: atom_id res chain seq x y z
N MET A 1 -15.69 6.57 16.08
CA MET A 1 -14.95 5.37 16.50
C MET A 1 -13.63 5.28 15.72
N SER A 2 -12.53 5.15 16.42
CA SER A 2 -11.23 5.05 15.77
C SER A 2 -11.09 3.69 15.07
N LYS A 3 -10.47 3.69 13.89
CA LYS A 3 -10.17 2.45 13.17
C LYS A 3 -8.98 1.77 13.81
N LEU A 4 -9.02 0.43 13.85
CA LEU A 4 -7.84 -0.35 14.21
C LEU A 4 -6.82 -0.25 13.08
N THR A 5 -5.55 -0.16 13.46
CA THR A 5 -4.44 -0.06 12.52
C THR A 5 -3.58 -1.31 12.58
N TYR A 6 -2.78 -1.56 11.53
CA TYR A 6 -1.89 -2.70 11.50
C TYR A 6 -0.63 -2.38 10.68
N ILE A 7 0.41 -3.18 10.92
CA ILE A 7 1.67 -3.14 10.18
C ILE A 7 1.92 -4.56 9.68
N ASP A 8 2.21 -4.69 8.40
CA ASP A 8 2.49 -5.98 7.76
C ASP A 8 3.97 -6.04 7.40
N LEU A 9 4.75 -6.88 8.09
CA LEU A 9 6.19 -6.96 7.92
C LEU A 9 6.63 -7.90 6.78
N PHE A 10 5.72 -8.71 6.24
CA PHE A 10 6.01 -9.62 5.13
C PHE A 10 4.83 -9.57 4.17
N ALA A 11 4.64 -8.39 3.58
CA ALA A 11 3.39 -8.08 2.89
C ALA A 11 3.12 -8.94 1.65
N GLY A 12 4.17 -9.38 0.95
CA GLY A 12 3.99 -10.02 -0.33
C GLY A 12 3.18 -9.14 -1.28
N ALA A 13 2.31 -9.72 -2.07
CA ALA A 13 1.41 -8.97 -2.96
C ALA A 13 0.16 -8.44 -2.25
N GLY A 14 0.07 -8.59 -0.92
CA GLY A 14 -1.00 -8.01 -0.14
C GLY A 14 -2.19 -8.92 0.14
N GLY A 15 -2.03 -10.24 0.01
CA GLY A 15 -3.14 -11.18 0.25
C GLY A 15 -3.73 -11.09 1.66
N LEU A 16 -2.87 -11.10 2.68
CA LEU A 16 -3.30 -10.97 4.08
C LEU A 16 -3.85 -9.57 4.34
N SER A 17 -3.17 -8.55 3.84
CA SER A 17 -3.60 -7.15 3.97
C SER A 17 -4.98 -6.93 3.38
N GLU A 18 -5.29 -7.60 2.26
CA GLU A 18 -6.60 -7.51 1.62
C GLU A 18 -7.72 -7.90 2.59
N GLY A 19 -7.51 -8.98 3.35
CA GLY A 19 -8.48 -9.42 4.37
C GLY A 19 -8.68 -8.38 5.46
N PHE A 20 -7.57 -7.80 5.97
CA PHE A 20 -7.65 -6.76 7.00
C PHE A 20 -8.37 -5.50 6.50
N ILE A 21 -8.08 -5.08 5.28
CA ILE A 21 -8.71 -3.88 4.69
C ILE A 21 -10.22 -4.11 4.55
N ARG A 22 -10.64 -5.29 4.11
CA ARG A 22 -12.07 -5.63 3.98
C ARG A 22 -12.81 -5.56 5.31
N GLU A 23 -12.13 -5.90 6.41
CA GLU A 23 -12.71 -5.86 7.75
C GLU A 23 -12.62 -4.45 8.39
N GLY A 24 -12.14 -3.47 7.64
CA GLY A 24 -12.09 -2.09 8.09
C GLY A 24 -10.84 -1.70 8.88
N PHE A 25 -9.82 -2.55 8.93
CA PHE A 25 -8.53 -2.19 9.53
C PHE A 25 -7.78 -1.23 8.59
N HIS A 26 -7.07 -0.29 9.20
CA HIS A 26 -6.32 0.72 8.45
C HIS A 26 -4.82 0.37 8.43
N PRO A 27 -4.21 0.17 7.26
CA PRO A 27 -2.78 -0.13 7.18
C PRO A 27 -1.94 1.11 7.47
N VAL A 28 -0.92 0.94 8.32
CA VAL A 28 0.07 1.98 8.60
C VAL A 28 1.28 1.80 7.69
N ALA A 29 1.77 0.56 7.58
CA ALA A 29 2.93 0.25 6.75
C ALA A 29 2.89 -1.20 6.29
N HIS A 30 3.46 -1.43 5.11
CA HIS A 30 3.67 -2.75 4.53
C HIS A 30 5.15 -2.85 4.17
N VAL A 31 5.85 -3.83 4.70
CA VAL A 31 7.27 -4.04 4.40
C VAL A 31 7.41 -5.28 3.54
N GLU A 32 8.04 -5.15 2.39
CA GLU A 32 8.23 -6.25 1.45
C GLU A 32 9.52 -6.07 0.67
N MET A 33 10.27 -7.15 0.51
CA MET A 33 11.55 -7.18 -0.17
C MET A 33 11.42 -7.14 -1.70
N SER A 34 10.40 -7.81 -2.25
CA SER A 34 10.20 -7.92 -3.70
C SER A 34 9.61 -6.63 -4.27
N LYS A 35 10.31 -6.03 -5.24
CA LYS A 35 9.82 -4.83 -5.91
C LYS A 35 8.50 -5.11 -6.65
N GLU A 36 8.40 -6.25 -7.32
CA GLU A 36 7.19 -6.63 -8.05
C GLU A 36 5.99 -6.79 -7.11
N ALA A 37 6.20 -7.41 -5.95
CA ALA A 37 5.15 -7.54 -4.95
C ALA A 37 4.75 -6.18 -4.39
N CYS A 38 5.71 -5.28 -4.15
CA CYS A 38 5.42 -3.92 -3.72
C CYS A 38 4.60 -3.17 -4.75
N ASP A 39 4.95 -3.29 -6.04
CA ASP A 39 4.22 -2.63 -7.11
C ASP A 39 2.78 -3.13 -7.20
N THR A 40 2.57 -4.43 -7.04
CA THR A 40 1.23 -5.02 -7.00
C THR A 40 0.44 -4.51 -5.80
N LEU A 41 1.09 -4.44 -4.63
CA LEU A 41 0.46 -3.95 -3.41
C LEU A 41 0.05 -2.48 -3.54
N LYS A 42 0.90 -1.63 -4.08
CA LYS A 42 0.57 -0.22 -4.35
C LYS A 42 -0.66 -0.10 -5.24
N THR A 43 -0.75 -0.94 -6.27
CA THR A 43 -1.88 -0.94 -7.19
C THR A 43 -3.17 -1.37 -6.50
N ARG A 44 -3.10 -2.37 -5.60
CA ARG A 44 -4.25 -2.79 -4.79
C ARG A 44 -4.72 -1.68 -3.85
N LEU A 45 -3.78 -1.00 -3.21
CA LEU A 45 -4.11 0.13 -2.33
C LEU A 45 -4.75 1.27 -3.12
N ALA A 46 -4.27 1.53 -4.33
CA ALA A 46 -4.88 2.51 -5.23
C ALA A 46 -6.33 2.16 -5.55
N TYR A 47 -6.60 0.89 -5.85
CA TYR A 47 -7.97 0.42 -6.10
C TYR A 47 -8.88 0.68 -4.90
N HIS A 48 -8.43 0.31 -3.69
CA HIS A 48 -9.23 0.51 -2.48
C HIS A 48 -9.53 1.98 -2.24
N TYR A 49 -8.54 2.85 -2.40
CA TYR A 49 -8.75 4.29 -2.25
C TYR A 49 -9.80 4.81 -3.24
N LEU A 50 -9.64 4.49 -4.51
CA LEU A 50 -10.54 4.96 -5.56
C LEU A 50 -11.95 4.41 -5.37
N SER A 51 -12.07 3.14 -4.96
CA SER A 51 -13.36 2.51 -4.69
C SER A 51 -14.07 3.20 -3.53
N GLN A 52 -13.34 3.49 -2.44
CA GLN A 52 -13.90 4.16 -1.26
C GLN A 52 -14.33 5.60 -1.53
N HIS A 53 -13.71 6.25 -2.51
CA HIS A 53 -14.00 7.65 -2.86
C HIS A 53 -14.87 7.77 -4.10
N LYS A 54 -15.49 6.68 -4.55
CA LYS A 54 -16.38 6.62 -5.71
C LYS A 54 -15.72 7.08 -7.02
N LYS A 55 -14.43 6.75 -7.16
CA LYS A 55 -13.61 7.12 -8.33
C LYS A 55 -13.08 5.88 -9.06
N VAL A 56 -13.79 4.78 -9.02
CA VAL A 56 -13.35 3.51 -9.60
C VAL A 56 -13.14 3.59 -11.12
N LYS A 57 -13.77 4.55 -11.79
CA LYS A 57 -13.57 4.77 -13.24
C LYS A 57 -12.12 5.07 -13.58
N THR A 58 -11.41 5.76 -12.70
CA THR A 58 -9.97 6.03 -12.88
C THR A 58 -9.17 4.73 -12.89
N TYR A 59 -9.52 3.78 -12.03
CA TYR A 59 -8.89 2.47 -12.02
C TYR A 59 -9.17 1.69 -13.30
N PHE A 60 -10.39 1.78 -13.84
CA PHE A 60 -10.74 1.16 -15.11
C PHE A 60 -9.92 1.75 -16.26
N SER A 61 -9.65 3.06 -16.25
CA SER A 61 -8.76 3.68 -17.23
C SER A 61 -7.37 3.06 -17.20
N TYR A 62 -6.85 2.77 -16.01
CA TYR A 62 -5.58 2.05 -15.85
C TYR A 62 -5.67 0.64 -16.45
N LEU A 63 -6.74 -0.11 -16.16
CA LEU A 63 -6.91 -1.47 -16.68
C LEU A 63 -7.02 -1.49 -18.20
N GLN A 64 -7.55 -0.43 -18.80
CA GLN A 64 -7.69 -0.30 -20.27
C GLN A 64 -6.45 0.31 -20.92
N ASN A 65 -5.37 0.48 -20.16
CA ASN A 65 -4.11 1.08 -20.64
C ASN A 65 -4.25 2.54 -21.09
N GLU A 66 -5.26 3.25 -20.65
CA GLU A 66 -5.43 4.68 -20.93
C GLU A 66 -4.49 5.54 -20.09
N ILE A 67 -4.15 5.07 -18.89
CA ILE A 67 -3.15 5.69 -18.01
C ILE A 67 -2.16 4.63 -17.55
N SER A 68 -0.92 5.04 -17.27
CA SER A 68 0.11 4.14 -16.78
C SER A 68 -0.05 3.88 -15.28
N ARG A 69 0.66 2.86 -14.77
CA ARG A 69 0.71 2.56 -13.35
C ARG A 69 1.26 3.74 -12.55
N GLU A 70 2.29 4.41 -13.06
CA GLU A 70 2.91 5.57 -12.42
C GLU A 70 1.93 6.75 -12.32
N VAL A 71 1.14 6.98 -13.37
CA VAL A 71 0.11 8.01 -13.37
C VAL A 71 -0.98 7.66 -12.36
N LEU A 72 -1.40 6.39 -12.32
CA LEU A 72 -2.37 5.92 -11.34
C LEU A 72 -1.90 6.21 -9.91
N TRP A 73 -0.65 5.87 -9.59
CA TRP A 73 -0.11 6.07 -8.24
C TRP A 73 -0.03 7.56 -7.86
N LYS A 74 0.24 8.44 -8.81
CA LYS A 74 0.30 9.89 -8.55
C LYS A 74 -1.05 10.51 -8.20
N ILE A 75 -2.13 9.89 -8.64
CA ILE A 75 -3.49 10.34 -8.32
C ILE A 75 -3.84 10.03 -6.86
N ILE A 76 -3.20 9.00 -6.29
CA ILE A 76 -3.47 8.53 -4.94
C ILE A 76 -2.65 9.36 -3.95
N PRO A 77 -3.19 9.69 -2.76
CA PRO A 77 -2.42 10.43 -1.74
C PRO A 77 -1.10 9.72 -1.40
N ASP A 78 -0.02 10.50 -1.29
CA ASP A 78 1.33 9.98 -1.06
C ASP A 78 1.41 9.07 0.16
N GLY A 79 0.72 9.40 1.24
CA GLY A 79 0.75 8.58 2.46
C GLY A 79 0.25 7.16 2.27
N ILE A 80 -0.65 6.94 1.31
CA ILE A 80 -1.15 5.59 0.99
C ILE A 80 -0.09 4.80 0.22
N ILE A 81 0.47 5.40 -0.82
CA ILE A 81 1.50 4.73 -1.64
C ILE A 81 2.78 4.54 -0.83
N ASP A 82 3.19 5.53 -0.07
CA ASP A 82 4.42 5.48 0.75
C ASP A 82 4.31 4.52 1.94
N SER A 83 3.11 4.04 2.27
CA SER A 83 2.95 3.00 3.29
C SER A 83 3.61 1.68 2.88
N VAL A 84 3.88 1.49 1.59
CA VAL A 84 4.59 0.32 1.07
C VAL A 84 6.08 0.60 1.10
N ILE A 85 6.79 -0.14 1.94
CA ILE A 85 8.24 -0.02 2.12
C ILE A 85 8.91 -1.19 1.41
N ASN A 86 9.66 -0.90 0.34
CA ASN A 86 10.39 -1.92 -0.40
C ASN A 86 11.77 -2.10 0.23
N ASP A 87 11.87 -3.02 1.18
CA ASP A 87 13.13 -3.27 1.87
C ASP A 87 13.14 -4.70 2.42
N GLU A 88 14.36 -5.21 2.67
CA GLU A 88 14.56 -6.50 3.30
C GLU A 88 14.72 -6.29 4.81
N ILE A 89 14.03 -7.10 5.62
CA ILE A 89 14.17 -7.04 7.07
C ILE A 89 15.44 -7.78 7.47
N SER A 90 16.45 -7.05 7.97
CA SER A 90 17.73 -7.59 8.39
C SER A 90 18.31 -6.74 9.53
N GLY A 91 19.41 -7.21 10.13
CA GLY A 91 20.09 -6.43 11.15
C GLY A 91 20.61 -5.08 10.64
N LYS A 92 20.79 -4.92 9.33
CA LYS A 92 21.28 -3.67 8.72
C LYS A 92 20.15 -2.69 8.43
N THR A 93 18.93 -3.18 8.18
CA THR A 93 17.82 -2.35 7.71
C THR A 93 16.78 -2.09 8.77
N ILE A 94 16.74 -2.90 9.83
CA ILE A 94 15.63 -2.90 10.79
C ILE A 94 15.43 -1.54 11.48
N GLU A 95 16.50 -0.85 11.83
CA GLU A 95 16.38 0.46 12.49
C GLU A 95 15.76 1.50 11.55
N ASN A 96 16.19 1.50 10.29
CA ASN A 96 15.64 2.42 9.29
C ASN A 96 14.16 2.11 9.00
N ILE A 97 13.80 0.83 8.95
CA ILE A 97 12.42 0.41 8.77
C ILE A 97 11.57 0.91 9.94
N PHE A 98 12.02 0.71 11.16
CA PHE A 98 11.31 1.18 12.35
C PHE A 98 11.17 2.70 12.35
N LYS A 99 12.20 3.43 11.94
CA LYS A 99 12.14 4.89 11.82
C LYS A 99 11.05 5.32 10.82
N GLN A 100 11.00 4.67 9.66
CA GLN A 100 9.99 4.97 8.66
C GLN A 100 8.57 4.67 9.18
N ILE A 101 8.40 3.58 9.94
CA ILE A 101 7.12 3.22 10.54
C ILE A 101 6.72 4.27 11.57
N ASP A 102 7.64 4.68 12.44
CA ASP A 102 7.39 5.71 13.45
C ASP A 102 6.94 7.03 12.81
N GLU A 103 7.52 7.42 11.69
CA GLU A 103 7.14 8.62 10.96
C GLU A 103 5.70 8.55 10.43
N LYS A 104 5.16 7.35 10.21
CA LYS A 104 3.80 7.12 9.71
C LYS A 104 2.77 7.02 10.84
N LEU A 105 3.22 6.81 12.05
CA LEU A 105 2.35 6.74 13.22
C LEU A 105 2.04 8.14 13.74
#